data_d8915cd0f16fd13af3f98647ab69b7e3
#
_entry.id   d8915cd0f16fd13af3f98647ab69b7e3
#
_cell.length_a   1.000
_cell.length_b   1.000
_cell.length_c   1.000
_cell.angle_alpha   90.00
_cell.angle_beta   90.00
_cell.angle_gamma   90.00
#
_symmetry.space_group_name_H-M   'P 1'
#
loop_
_entity.id
_entity.type
_entity.pdbx_description
1 polymer ?
#
loop_
_entity_poly.entity_id
_entity_poly.type
_entity_poly.pdbx_seq_one_letter_code
_entity_poly.pdbx_strand_id
1 'polypeptide(L)'
;MKYYLNIFIFLTLIFSQVEQPYPPLDLVTIPTSGTLPKGSFTLESLLVKDGGIIPKLSVGITDNFYIGLSYGIQDFISEEKLDFNKPMPEVQIKYRIYEESETLPAVVLGLDTQGKGRFLSRYEDGDNVVANFQRYEQKAWGWYIVASKNWTLLGNLGLHVGLNKNTWETDPIENEDPN
;
A
#
# COMPACT_ATOMS: atom_id res chain seq x y z
N MET A 1 16.14 3.90 38.06
CA MET A 1 15.34 5.11 37.78
C MET A 1 15.63 5.77 36.44
N LYS A 2 16.89 5.94 36.01
CA LYS A 2 17.23 6.53 34.70
C LYS A 2 16.65 5.80 33.47
N TYR A 3 16.59 4.47 33.48
CA TYR A 3 16.06 3.67 32.33
C TYR A 3 14.54 3.82 32.18
N TYR A 4 13.78 3.94 33.26
CA TYR A 4 12.34 4.13 33.20
C TYR A 4 11.97 5.52 32.64
N LEU A 5 12.80 6.54 32.93
CA LEU A 5 12.60 7.89 32.40
C LEU A 5 12.81 7.89 30.86
N ASN A 6 13.82 7.18 30.37
CA ASN A 6 14.08 7.09 28.93
C ASN A 6 12.97 6.32 28.20
N ILE A 7 12.44 5.23 28.80
CA ILE A 7 11.31 4.48 28.26
C ILE A 7 10.06 5.35 28.23
N PHE A 8 9.82 6.13 29.30
CA PHE A 8 8.66 7.03 29.37
C PHE A 8 8.74 8.14 28.32
N ILE A 9 9.91 8.75 28.13
CA ILE A 9 10.14 9.76 27.09
C ILE A 9 9.96 9.15 25.70
N PHE A 10 10.45 7.93 25.46
CA PHE A 10 10.27 7.24 24.21
C PHE A 10 8.80 6.91 23.92
N LEU A 11 8.04 6.46 24.94
CA LEU A 11 6.60 6.22 24.82
C LEU A 11 5.83 7.51 24.51
N THR A 12 6.17 8.64 25.14
CA THR A 12 5.47 9.91 24.86
C THR A 12 5.72 10.44 23.46
N LEU A 13 6.88 10.15 22.87
CA LEU A 13 7.17 10.49 21.47
C LEU A 13 6.34 9.64 20.49
N ILE A 14 6.05 8.38 20.84
CA ILE A 14 5.20 7.49 20.03
C ILE A 14 3.73 7.93 20.07
N PHE A 15 3.26 8.50 21.18
CA PHE A 15 1.88 8.96 21.35
C PHE A 15 1.66 10.44 21.01
N SER A 16 2.64 11.11 20.43
CA SER A 16 2.41 12.41 19.80
C SER A 16 1.49 12.21 18.59
N GLN A 17 0.19 12.17 18.84
CA GLN A 17 -0.81 12.22 17.77
C GLN A 17 -0.76 13.63 17.16
N VAL A 18 0.02 13.77 16.13
CA VAL A 18 -0.14 14.88 15.21
C VAL A 18 -1.50 14.66 14.53
N GLU A 19 -2.47 15.55 14.76
CA GLU A 19 -3.68 15.59 13.94
C GLU A 19 -3.22 15.53 12.47
N GLN A 20 -3.66 14.51 11.74
CA GLN A 20 -3.26 14.38 10.36
C GLN A 20 -3.92 15.52 9.58
N PRO A 21 -3.16 16.53 9.11
CA PRO A 21 -3.72 17.71 8.45
C PRO A 21 -4.17 17.41 7.01
N TYR A 22 -4.20 16.16 6.63
CA TYR A 22 -4.56 15.71 5.27
C TYR A 22 -5.56 14.56 5.32
N PRO A 23 -6.40 14.40 4.28
CA PRO A 23 -7.30 13.26 4.15
C PRO A 23 -6.52 11.94 4.18
N PRO A 24 -7.12 10.85 4.67
CA PRO A 24 -6.45 9.56 4.71
C PRO A 24 -5.96 9.16 3.32
N LEU A 25 -4.73 8.66 3.23
CA LEU A 25 -4.12 8.24 1.97
C LEU A 25 -4.79 6.99 1.41
N ASP A 26 -5.16 6.09 2.30
CA ASP A 26 -5.80 4.83 1.98
C ASP A 26 -6.88 4.51 3.04
N LEU A 27 -7.95 3.81 2.65
CA LEU A 27 -8.89 3.17 3.56
C LEU A 27 -8.46 1.72 3.73
N VAL A 28 -7.72 1.44 4.79
CA VAL A 28 -7.05 0.17 5.05
C VAL A 28 -6.08 -0.18 3.91
N THR A 29 -6.59 -0.55 2.75
CA THR A 29 -5.80 -0.98 1.58
C THR A 29 -6.35 -0.46 0.26
N ILE A 30 -7.44 0.32 0.30
CA ILE A 30 -8.05 0.92 -0.88
C ILE A 30 -7.55 2.36 -0.97
N PRO A 31 -6.90 2.76 -2.08
CA PRO A 31 -6.42 4.12 -2.23
C PRO A 31 -7.57 5.12 -2.27
N THR A 32 -7.36 6.26 -1.62
CA THR A 32 -8.26 7.41 -1.67
C THR A 32 -7.66 8.52 -2.53
N SER A 33 -8.35 9.67 -2.62
CA SER A 33 -7.75 10.86 -3.24
C SER A 33 -6.89 11.71 -2.28
N GLY A 34 -6.64 11.23 -1.06
CA GLY A 34 -5.72 11.88 -0.12
C GLY A 34 -4.29 11.91 -0.66
N THR A 35 -3.60 13.02 -0.41
CA THR A 35 -2.16 13.22 -0.72
C THR A 35 -1.45 13.76 0.50
N LEU A 36 -0.13 13.60 0.55
CA LEU A 36 0.71 14.16 1.60
C LEU A 36 1.04 15.62 1.30
N PRO A 37 0.98 16.52 2.29
CA PRO A 37 1.47 17.88 2.14
C PRO A 37 2.97 17.90 1.79
N LYS A 38 3.39 18.94 1.10
CA LYS A 38 4.80 19.14 0.77
C LYS A 38 5.70 19.09 2.00
N GLY A 39 6.76 18.28 1.91
CA GLY A 39 7.77 18.13 2.97
C GLY A 39 7.31 17.27 4.15
N SER A 40 6.09 16.75 4.15
CA SER A 40 5.65 15.78 5.15
C SER A 40 6.03 14.35 4.74
N PHE A 41 6.07 13.46 5.72
CA PHE A 41 6.29 12.04 5.48
C PHE A 41 5.39 11.18 6.37
N THR A 42 5.13 9.97 5.93
CA THR A 42 4.50 8.92 6.75
C THR A 42 5.34 7.67 6.76
N LEU A 43 5.32 6.97 7.87
CA LEU A 43 5.83 5.62 8.01
C LEU A 43 4.66 4.72 8.44
N GLU A 44 4.27 3.82 7.59
CA GLU A 44 3.19 2.87 7.82
C GLU A 44 3.74 1.45 7.83
N SER A 45 3.09 0.55 8.54
CA SER A 45 3.41 -0.87 8.54
C SER A 45 2.14 -1.67 8.49
N LEU A 46 1.98 -2.48 7.46
CA LEU A 46 0.86 -3.39 7.29
C LEU A 46 1.30 -4.80 7.69
N LEU A 47 0.59 -5.39 8.64
CA LEU A 47 0.74 -6.82 8.94
C LEU A 47 -0.12 -7.62 7.95
N VAL A 48 0.48 -8.61 7.33
CA VAL A 48 -0.17 -9.48 6.35
C VAL A 48 -0.20 -10.92 6.85
N LYS A 49 -0.91 -11.76 6.12
CA LYS A 49 -1.03 -13.19 6.40
C LYS A 49 0.34 -13.84 6.59
N ASP A 50 0.36 -14.94 7.35
CA ASP A 50 1.55 -15.76 7.63
C ASP A 50 2.70 -15.00 8.31
N GLY A 51 2.34 -14.01 9.15
CA GLY A 51 3.32 -13.25 9.93
C GLY A 51 4.16 -12.27 9.11
N GLY A 52 3.75 -11.95 7.89
CA GLY A 52 4.44 -10.98 7.06
C GLY A 52 4.21 -9.52 7.48
N ILE A 53 5.14 -8.65 7.11
CA ILE A 53 5.07 -7.20 7.33
C ILE A 53 5.43 -6.44 6.05
N ILE A 54 4.73 -5.35 5.80
CA ILE A 54 5.01 -4.43 4.70
C ILE A 54 5.21 -3.02 5.28
N PRO A 55 6.43 -2.63 5.64
CA PRO A 55 6.76 -1.24 5.93
C PRO A 55 6.66 -0.40 4.65
N LYS A 56 6.07 0.79 4.77
CA LYS A 56 5.92 1.77 3.70
C LYS A 56 6.32 3.15 4.21
N LEU A 57 7.25 3.78 3.53
CA LEU A 57 7.66 5.17 3.75
C LEU A 57 7.17 6.02 2.58
N SER A 58 6.40 7.07 2.86
CA SER A 58 5.91 8.00 1.84
C SER A 58 6.32 9.42 2.16
N VAL A 59 6.63 10.20 1.14
CA VAL A 59 7.09 11.61 1.24
C VAL A 59 6.31 12.48 0.27
N GLY A 60 5.73 13.58 0.78
CA GLY A 60 5.08 14.62 0.00
C GLY A 60 6.11 15.52 -0.69
N ILE A 61 6.17 15.46 -2.01
CA ILE A 61 7.06 16.31 -2.83
C ILE A 61 6.41 17.67 -3.09
N THR A 62 5.12 17.65 -3.37
CA THR A 62 4.24 18.83 -3.44
C THR A 62 2.93 18.50 -2.74
N ASP A 63 2.06 19.48 -2.52
CA ASP A 63 0.74 19.25 -1.90
C ASP A 63 -0.16 18.30 -2.73
N ASN A 64 0.16 18.15 -4.00
CA ASN A 64 -0.60 17.31 -4.93
C ASN A 64 0.15 16.05 -5.37
N PHE A 65 1.40 15.86 -4.94
CA PHE A 65 2.23 14.75 -5.42
C PHE A 65 3.08 14.15 -4.30
N TYR A 66 2.96 12.84 -4.11
CA TYR A 66 3.85 12.10 -3.23
C TYR A 66 4.43 10.84 -3.88
N ILE A 67 5.55 10.40 -3.33
CA ILE A 67 6.21 9.13 -3.65
C ILE A 67 6.33 8.32 -2.37
N GLY A 68 6.10 7.02 -2.46
CA GLY A 68 6.31 6.05 -1.41
C GLY A 68 7.21 4.90 -1.87
N LEU A 69 7.87 4.29 -0.91
CA LEU A 69 8.61 3.05 -1.06
C LEU A 69 8.13 2.06 -0.01
N SER A 70 7.93 0.82 -0.41
CA SER A 70 7.55 -0.27 0.50
C SER A 70 8.38 -1.51 0.25
N TYR A 71 8.40 -2.40 1.23
CA TYR A 71 9.13 -3.65 1.14
C TYR A 71 8.37 -4.77 1.84
N GLY A 72 8.02 -5.81 1.10
CA GLY A 72 7.33 -6.97 1.67
C GLY A 72 8.33 -7.96 2.27
N ILE A 73 8.17 -8.25 3.55
CA ILE A 73 8.94 -9.26 4.28
C ILE A 73 7.94 -10.29 4.78
N GLN A 74 8.10 -11.54 4.39
CA GLN A 74 7.31 -12.66 4.86
C GLN A 74 7.98 -13.33 6.05
N ASP A 75 7.19 -14.06 6.83
CA ASP A 75 7.66 -14.83 7.98
C ASP A 75 8.41 -13.99 9.04
N PHE A 76 8.10 -12.66 9.10
CA PHE A 76 8.74 -11.73 10.04
C PHE A 76 8.37 -12.05 11.50
N ILE A 77 7.15 -12.53 11.75
CA ILE A 77 6.66 -12.94 13.07
C ILE A 77 6.39 -14.46 13.05
N SER A 78 7.37 -15.25 12.61
CA SER A 78 7.27 -16.70 12.61
C SER A 78 8.60 -17.34 13.04
N GLU A 79 8.60 -18.66 13.26
CA GLU A 79 9.83 -19.43 13.54
C GLU A 79 10.60 -19.76 12.25
N GLU A 80 10.05 -19.46 11.09
CA GLU A 80 10.66 -19.70 9.79
C GLU A 80 11.71 -18.64 9.45
N LYS A 81 12.48 -18.89 8.41
CA LYS A 81 13.47 -17.91 7.94
C LYS A 81 12.75 -16.75 7.24
N LEU A 82 13.23 -15.54 7.52
CA LEU A 82 12.77 -14.33 6.82
C LEU A 82 12.83 -14.54 5.30
N ASP A 83 11.72 -14.33 4.64
CA ASP A 83 11.61 -14.36 3.19
C ASP A 83 11.32 -12.95 2.65
N PHE A 84 12.19 -12.52 1.75
CA PHE A 84 12.08 -11.22 1.10
C PHE A 84 11.40 -11.43 -0.26
N ASN A 85 10.22 -10.90 -0.42
CA ASN A 85 9.40 -11.09 -1.62
C ASN A 85 10.13 -10.79 -2.92
N LYS A 86 10.89 -9.70 -2.95
CA LYS A 86 11.69 -9.28 -4.10
C LYS A 86 12.99 -8.62 -3.65
N PRO A 87 14.03 -8.62 -4.49
CA PRO A 87 15.30 -7.95 -4.16
C PRO A 87 15.20 -6.42 -4.17
N MET A 88 14.17 -5.84 -4.78
CA MET A 88 13.97 -4.39 -4.90
C MET A 88 12.71 -3.94 -4.17
N PRO A 89 12.73 -2.73 -3.58
CA PRO A 89 11.54 -2.14 -2.99
C PRO A 89 10.48 -1.85 -4.06
N GLU A 90 9.23 -1.90 -3.65
CA GLU A 90 8.08 -1.51 -4.45
C GLU A 90 7.81 -0.02 -4.31
N VAL A 91 7.19 0.56 -5.33
CA VAL A 91 7.01 2.00 -5.47
C VAL A 91 5.53 2.37 -5.43
N GLN A 92 5.22 3.44 -4.70
CA GLN A 92 3.92 4.10 -4.74
C GLN A 92 4.10 5.52 -5.25
N ILE A 93 3.25 5.91 -6.19
CA ILE A 93 3.19 7.27 -6.72
C ILE A 93 1.73 7.69 -6.73
N LYS A 94 1.47 8.93 -6.28
CA LYS A 94 0.12 9.49 -6.34
C LYS A 94 0.18 10.96 -6.73
N TYR A 95 -0.63 11.32 -7.71
CA TYR A 95 -0.78 12.68 -8.18
C TYR A 95 -2.25 13.10 -8.18
N ARG A 96 -2.57 14.15 -7.42
CA ARG A 96 -3.91 14.74 -7.36
C ARG A 96 -4.11 15.69 -8.52
N ILE A 97 -5.03 15.33 -9.43
CA ILE A 97 -5.37 16.09 -10.62
C ILE A 97 -6.34 17.23 -10.27
N TYR A 98 -7.34 16.90 -9.44
CA TYR A 98 -8.36 17.85 -8.96
C TYR A 98 -8.48 17.78 -7.46
N GLU A 99 -8.57 18.94 -6.83
CA GLU A 99 -8.87 19.07 -5.41
C GLU A 99 -10.39 19.04 -5.20
N GLU A 100 -10.83 18.52 -4.05
CA GLU A 100 -12.24 18.51 -3.71
C GLU A 100 -12.77 19.93 -3.57
N SER A 101 -13.92 20.19 -4.19
CA SER A 101 -14.68 21.43 -4.05
C SER A 101 -16.10 21.12 -3.58
N GLU A 102 -16.94 22.12 -3.39
CA GLU A 102 -18.34 21.89 -3.01
C GLU A 102 -19.09 21.00 -4.02
N THR A 103 -18.79 21.14 -5.31
CA THR A 103 -19.51 20.45 -6.39
C THR A 103 -18.75 19.29 -6.98
N LEU A 104 -17.41 19.32 -7.01
CA LEU A 104 -16.57 18.31 -7.67
C LEU A 104 -15.84 17.44 -6.66
N PRO A 105 -15.67 16.14 -6.94
CA PRO A 105 -14.83 15.25 -6.15
C PRO A 105 -13.34 15.58 -6.37
N ALA A 106 -12.51 15.25 -5.40
CA ALA A 106 -11.08 15.15 -5.63
C ALA A 106 -10.78 13.96 -6.54
N VAL A 107 -9.86 14.12 -7.48
CA VAL A 107 -9.46 13.07 -8.42
C VAL A 107 -7.95 12.88 -8.37
N VAL A 108 -7.53 11.64 -8.24
CA VAL A 108 -6.13 11.21 -8.15
C VAL A 108 -5.84 10.16 -9.20
N LEU A 109 -4.67 10.28 -9.83
CA LEU A 109 -4.02 9.21 -10.58
C LEU A 109 -2.88 8.65 -9.72
N GLY A 110 -2.77 7.34 -9.64
CA GLY A 110 -1.71 6.71 -8.86
C GLY A 110 -1.16 5.44 -9.49
N LEU A 111 -0.07 5.02 -8.93
CA LEU A 111 0.63 3.79 -9.21
C LEU A 111 0.99 3.15 -7.88
N ASP A 112 0.69 1.87 -7.72
CA ASP A 112 1.14 1.07 -6.60
C ASP A 112 1.56 -0.30 -7.10
N THR A 113 2.85 -0.61 -6.94
CA THR A 113 3.42 -1.89 -7.35
C THR A 113 3.50 -2.89 -6.22
N GLN A 114 3.11 -2.50 -4.98
CA GLN A 114 3.14 -3.36 -3.83
C GLN A 114 1.91 -4.25 -3.76
N GLY A 115 2.09 -5.53 -4.00
CA GLY A 115 1.11 -6.57 -3.66
C GLY A 115 1.26 -7.05 -2.22
N LYS A 116 0.42 -7.99 -1.80
CA LYS A 116 0.42 -8.57 -0.46
C LYS A 116 0.57 -10.09 -0.52
N GLY A 117 1.11 -10.65 0.56
CA GLY A 117 1.45 -12.06 0.62
C GLY A 117 2.76 -12.36 -0.12
N ARG A 118 3.01 -13.62 -0.37
CA ARG A 118 4.24 -14.09 -1.04
C ARG A 118 4.25 -13.68 -2.51
N PHE A 119 5.43 -13.42 -3.04
CA PHE A 119 5.61 -13.23 -4.48
C PHE A 119 5.81 -14.59 -5.14
N LEU A 120 4.90 -14.96 -5.99
CA LEU A 120 4.86 -16.25 -6.67
C LEU A 120 5.45 -16.11 -8.07
N SER A 121 6.45 -16.92 -8.38
CA SER A 121 7.11 -16.90 -9.69
C SER A 121 6.91 -18.20 -10.48
N ARG A 122 6.61 -19.30 -9.79
CA ARG A 122 6.52 -20.63 -10.39
C ARG A 122 5.68 -21.54 -9.51
N TYR A 123 4.84 -22.34 -10.14
CA TYR A 123 4.16 -23.46 -9.50
C TYR A 123 4.64 -24.76 -10.12
N GLU A 124 5.10 -25.67 -9.27
CA GLU A 124 5.60 -26.99 -9.66
C GLU A 124 4.72 -28.06 -8.99
N ASP A 125 4.35 -29.07 -9.76
CA ASP A 125 3.72 -30.30 -9.25
C ASP A 125 4.65 -31.48 -9.52
N GLY A 126 5.35 -31.92 -8.49
CA GLY A 126 6.46 -32.84 -8.61
C GLY A 126 7.61 -32.26 -9.44
N ASP A 127 8.04 -32.99 -10.47
CA ASP A 127 9.11 -32.57 -11.40
C ASP A 127 8.60 -31.70 -12.56
N ASN A 128 7.29 -31.43 -12.64
CA ASN A 128 6.69 -30.68 -13.73
C ASN A 128 6.40 -29.23 -13.34
N VAL A 129 6.76 -28.29 -14.26
CA VAL A 129 6.32 -26.91 -14.15
C VAL A 129 4.90 -26.84 -14.67
N VAL A 130 3.94 -26.64 -13.77
CA VAL A 130 2.51 -26.56 -14.09
C VAL A 130 2.13 -25.15 -14.55
N ALA A 131 2.72 -24.11 -13.96
CA ALA A 131 2.44 -22.74 -14.34
C ALA A 131 3.65 -21.81 -14.09
N ASN A 132 3.88 -20.89 -15.03
CA ASN A 132 4.75 -19.75 -14.84
C ASN A 132 3.90 -18.51 -14.64
N PHE A 133 4.06 -17.82 -13.52
CA PHE A 133 3.43 -16.54 -13.28
C PHE A 133 4.35 -15.67 -12.41
N GLN A 134 4.16 -14.38 -12.49
CA GLN A 134 4.91 -13.41 -11.70
C GLN A 134 3.91 -12.46 -11.05
N ARG A 135 3.52 -12.78 -9.82
CA ARG A 135 2.54 -11.97 -9.10
C ARG A 135 2.63 -12.19 -7.59
N TYR A 136 2.13 -11.25 -6.83
CA TYR A 136 1.81 -11.46 -5.43
C TYR A 136 0.55 -12.34 -5.28
N GLU A 137 0.38 -13.00 -4.13
CA GLU A 137 -0.86 -13.73 -3.80
C GLU A 137 -2.07 -12.80 -3.95
N GLN A 138 -1.97 -11.56 -3.43
CA GLN A 138 -2.90 -10.48 -3.71
C GLN A 138 -2.17 -9.46 -4.59
N LYS A 139 -2.60 -9.36 -5.84
CA LYS A 139 -1.99 -8.44 -6.81
C LYS A 139 -1.91 -7.01 -6.29
N ALA A 140 -0.86 -6.31 -6.68
CA ALA A 140 -0.77 -4.88 -6.52
C ALA A 140 -1.90 -4.17 -7.28
N TRP A 141 -2.21 -2.94 -6.88
CA TRP A 141 -3.21 -2.12 -7.58
C TRP A 141 -2.80 -1.79 -9.01
N GLY A 142 -1.50 -1.64 -9.26
CA GLY A 142 -0.98 -1.15 -10.53
C GLY A 142 -1.32 0.32 -10.75
N TRP A 143 -1.64 0.70 -11.96
CA TRP A 143 -2.20 2.01 -12.24
C TRP A 143 -3.63 2.10 -11.72
N TYR A 144 -3.97 3.21 -11.08
CA TYR A 144 -5.33 3.46 -10.62
C TYR A 144 -5.73 4.91 -10.75
N ILE A 145 -7.02 5.13 -10.89
CA ILE A 145 -7.65 6.44 -10.77
C ILE A 145 -8.74 6.36 -9.70
N VAL A 146 -8.76 7.32 -8.79
CA VAL A 146 -9.75 7.37 -7.70
C VAL A 146 -10.37 8.76 -7.64
N ALA A 147 -11.67 8.78 -7.48
CA ALA A 147 -12.45 9.96 -7.14
C ALA A 147 -12.99 9.83 -5.71
N SER A 148 -12.82 10.87 -4.90
CA SER A 148 -13.29 10.91 -3.51
C SER A 148 -14.08 12.18 -3.26
N LYS A 149 -15.23 12.02 -2.60
CA LYS A 149 -16.09 13.13 -2.23
C LYS A 149 -16.58 12.97 -0.80
N ASN A 150 -16.51 14.05 -0.04
CA ASN A 150 -16.93 14.10 1.34
C ASN A 150 -18.16 15.04 1.48
N TRP A 151 -19.08 14.64 2.34
CA TRP A 151 -20.25 15.44 2.72
C TRP A 151 -20.41 15.46 4.23
N THR A 152 -20.88 16.56 4.74
CA THR A 152 -21.21 16.77 6.17
C THR A 152 -22.72 16.59 6.44
N LEU A 153 -23.35 15.65 5.74
CA LEU A 153 -24.78 15.37 5.93
C LEU A 153 -24.96 14.29 7.00
N LEU A 154 -25.61 14.63 8.11
CA LEU A 154 -25.83 13.74 9.27
C LEU A 154 -24.54 13.13 9.85
N GLY A 155 -23.43 13.84 9.75
CA GLY A 155 -22.07 13.40 10.10
C GLY A 155 -21.13 13.49 8.91
N ASN A 156 -19.95 12.90 9.01
CA ASN A 156 -18.99 12.89 7.92
C ASN A 156 -19.21 11.63 7.05
N LEU A 157 -19.70 11.83 5.85
CA LEU A 157 -19.88 10.78 4.85
C LEU A 157 -18.83 10.94 3.75
N GLY A 158 -17.94 9.97 3.58
CA GLY A 158 -16.98 9.89 2.48
C GLY A 158 -17.37 8.81 1.48
N LEU A 159 -17.33 9.14 0.19
CA LEU A 159 -17.49 8.18 -0.91
C LEU A 159 -16.21 8.15 -1.74
N HIS A 160 -15.68 6.96 -1.99
CA HIS A 160 -14.49 6.74 -2.79
C HIS A 160 -14.81 5.73 -3.88
N VAL A 161 -14.55 6.09 -5.12
CA VAL A 161 -14.77 5.23 -6.30
C VAL A 161 -13.50 5.24 -7.13
N GLY A 162 -13.03 4.07 -7.54
CA GLY A 162 -11.81 3.95 -8.31
C GLY A 162 -11.84 2.80 -9.31
N LEU A 163 -10.96 2.90 -10.28
CA LEU A 163 -10.63 1.87 -11.25
C LEU A 163 -9.13 1.64 -11.22
N ASN A 164 -8.72 0.40 -11.41
CA ASN A 164 -7.31 0.05 -11.47
C ASN A 164 -7.02 -0.98 -12.55
N LYS A 165 -5.74 -1.01 -12.99
CA LYS A 165 -5.22 -2.00 -13.91
C LYS A 165 -3.77 -2.33 -13.56
N ASN A 166 -3.52 -3.56 -13.20
CA ASN A 166 -2.17 -4.08 -13.06
C ASN A 166 -1.72 -4.69 -14.39
N THR A 167 -0.55 -4.24 -14.87
CA THR A 167 0.04 -4.70 -16.15
C THR A 167 1.37 -5.42 -15.96
N TRP A 168 1.87 -5.49 -14.73
CA TRP A 168 3.17 -6.11 -14.41
C TRP A 168 3.05 -7.52 -13.85
N GLU A 169 1.91 -7.84 -13.28
CA GLU A 169 1.67 -9.15 -12.70
C GLU A 169 0.84 -10.00 -13.65
N THR A 170 1.38 -11.16 -14.00
CA THR A 170 0.74 -12.10 -14.89
C THR A 170 0.07 -13.22 -14.11
N ASP A 171 -1.15 -13.56 -14.47
CA ASP A 171 -1.83 -14.76 -13.98
C ASP A 171 -1.22 -16.01 -14.58
N PRO A 172 -1.31 -17.16 -13.90
CA PRO A 172 -0.94 -18.44 -14.49
C PRO A 172 -1.78 -18.66 -15.75
N ILE A 173 -1.10 -18.99 -16.84
CA ILE A 173 -1.79 -19.50 -18.04
C ILE A 173 -2.16 -20.94 -17.67
N GLU A 174 -3.43 -21.25 -17.54
CA GLU A 174 -3.89 -22.63 -17.58
C GLU A 174 -3.40 -23.20 -18.90
N ASN A 175 -2.43 -24.12 -18.83
CA ASN A 175 -2.09 -24.92 -20.01
C ASN A 175 -3.35 -25.72 -20.32
N GLU A 176 -4.04 -25.37 -21.38
CA GLU A 176 -5.02 -26.23 -21.99
C GLU A 176 -4.33 -27.58 -22.18
N ASP A 177 -4.89 -28.62 -21.55
CA ASP A 177 -4.41 -30.00 -21.63
C ASP A 177 -4.24 -30.35 -23.10
N PRO A 178 -3.02 -30.67 -23.58
CA PRO A 178 -2.86 -31.09 -24.96
C PRO A 178 -3.43 -32.51 -25.08
N ASN A 179 -4.69 -32.61 -25.52
CA ASN A 179 -5.25 -33.87 -26.00
C ASN A 179 -4.51 -34.36 -27.25
#